data_cd18d54e016d701df57b7b1ffcc2e0c4
#
_entry.id   cd18d54e016d701df57b7b1ffcc2e0c4
#
_cell.length_a   1.000
_cell.length_b   1.000
_cell.length_c   1.000
_cell.angle_alpha   90.00
_cell.angle_beta   90.00
_cell.angle_gamma   90.00
#
_symmetry.space_group_name_H-M   'P 1'
#
loop_
_entity.id
_entity.type
_entity.pdbx_description
1 polymer ?
#
loop_
_entity_poly.entity_id
_entity_poly.type
_entity_poly.pdbx_seq_one_letter_code
_entity_poly.pdbx_strand_id
1 'polypeptide(L)'
;MDKNLVLTAAIGFQLSQLQLFIKSLRRYYKDEICFIIGPRDIEIEEELKKYNCVCIKTKIDKRDIQLQRYEVFLNFLIGKKFNNILFCDSRDVYFQSNPFDYQYKGSINFFLEGKKIKNCKFNSE
;
A
#
# COMPACT_ATOMS: atom_id res chain seq x y z
N MET A 1 3.19 20.53 -9.70
CA MET A 1 3.71 19.21 -10.12
C MET A 1 2.98 18.10 -9.41
N ASP A 2 2.56 17.10 -10.16
CA ASP A 2 1.88 15.95 -9.56
C ASP A 2 2.87 15.12 -8.75
N LYS A 3 2.40 14.62 -7.60
CA LYS A 3 3.20 13.77 -6.72
C LYS A 3 3.00 12.30 -7.06
N ASN A 4 3.89 11.48 -6.59
CA ASN A 4 3.69 10.03 -6.57
C ASN A 4 2.87 9.64 -5.34
N LEU A 5 2.27 8.45 -5.38
CA LEU A 5 1.45 7.95 -4.28
C LEU A 5 1.70 6.47 -4.07
N VAL A 6 1.88 6.06 -2.82
CA VAL A 6 1.87 4.66 -2.41
C VAL A 6 0.56 4.40 -1.69
N LEU A 7 -0.21 3.43 -2.17
CA LEU A 7 -1.49 3.01 -1.57
C LEU A 7 -1.34 1.61 -0.99
N THR A 8 -1.73 1.44 0.26
CA THR A 8 -1.67 0.15 0.92
C THR A 8 -2.71 0.09 2.05
N ALA A 9 -2.82 -1.06 2.68
CA ALA A 9 -3.75 -1.29 3.78
C ALA A 9 -3.05 -2.01 4.93
N ALA A 10 -3.46 -1.70 6.16
CA ALA A 10 -2.90 -2.30 7.37
C ALA A 10 -4.00 -2.56 8.40
N ILE A 11 -5.11 -3.12 7.97
CA ILE A 11 -6.27 -3.37 8.83
C ILE A 11 -5.98 -4.54 9.76
N GLY A 12 -6.06 -4.29 11.08
CA GLY A 12 -5.82 -5.31 12.08
C GLY A 12 -4.37 -5.76 12.21
N PHE A 13 -3.43 -5.00 11.67
CA PHE A 13 -2.01 -5.31 11.77
C PHE A 13 -1.47 -4.95 13.16
N GLN A 14 -0.42 -5.66 13.57
CA GLN A 14 0.38 -5.25 14.72
C GLN A 14 1.46 -4.27 14.25
N LEU A 15 1.91 -3.39 15.14
CA LEU A 15 2.96 -2.42 14.82
C LEU A 15 4.21 -3.09 14.27
N SER A 16 4.61 -4.23 14.84
CA SER A 16 5.80 -4.95 14.39
C SER A 16 5.71 -5.39 12.94
N GLN A 17 4.51 -5.70 12.45
CA GLN A 17 4.30 -6.13 11.07
C GLN A 17 4.44 -4.98 10.08
N LEU A 18 4.20 -3.77 10.55
CA LEU A 18 4.16 -2.58 9.71
C LEU A 18 5.49 -1.80 9.70
N GLN A 19 6.24 -1.86 10.79
CA GLN A 19 7.41 -1.01 10.97
C GLN A 19 8.46 -1.19 9.88
N LEU A 20 8.71 -2.42 9.47
CA LEU A 20 9.70 -2.68 8.42
C LEU A 20 9.31 -2.02 7.10
N PHE A 21 8.04 -2.12 6.74
CA PHE A 21 7.50 -1.49 5.53
C PHE A 21 7.69 0.02 5.57
N ILE A 22 7.18 0.67 6.62
CA ILE A 22 7.16 2.13 6.64
C ILE A 22 8.54 2.74 6.85
N LYS A 23 9.38 2.14 7.67
CA LYS A 23 10.74 2.63 7.88
C LYS A 23 11.58 2.49 6.61
N SER A 24 11.51 1.34 5.94
CA SER A 24 12.26 1.14 4.71
C SER A 24 11.77 2.05 3.60
N LEU A 25 10.46 2.23 3.46
CA LEU A 25 9.90 3.09 2.44
C LEU A 25 10.29 4.57 2.67
N ARG A 26 10.12 5.08 3.88
CA ARG A 26 10.43 6.47 4.19
C ARG A 26 11.92 6.81 4.12
N ARG A 27 12.76 5.82 4.16
CA ARG A 27 14.19 6.03 3.98
C ARG A 27 14.51 6.54 2.57
N TYR A 28 13.73 6.13 1.58
CA TYR A 28 13.99 6.43 0.16
C TYR A 28 12.92 7.28 -0.51
N TYR A 29 11.72 7.35 0.06
CA TYR A 29 10.55 7.94 -0.59
C TYR A 29 9.92 8.99 0.33
N LYS A 30 9.75 10.21 -0.18
CA LYS A 30 9.29 11.34 0.63
C LYS A 30 7.90 11.85 0.27
N ASP A 31 7.31 11.36 -0.82
CA ASP A 31 5.99 11.79 -1.26
C ASP A 31 4.87 11.09 -0.47
N GLU A 32 3.66 11.18 -0.96
CA GLU A 32 2.46 10.79 -0.24
C GLU A 32 2.33 9.28 -0.11
N ILE A 33 1.99 8.84 1.08
CA ILE A 33 1.64 7.44 1.41
C ILE A 33 0.27 7.45 2.04
N CYS A 34 -0.65 6.62 1.52
CA CYS A 34 -1.99 6.48 2.05
C CYS A 34 -2.22 5.05 2.52
N PHE A 35 -2.66 4.91 3.78
CA PHE A 35 -3.01 3.62 4.38
C PHE A 35 -4.50 3.55 4.66
N ILE A 36 -5.12 2.44 4.28
CA ILE A 36 -6.43 2.08 4.78
C ILE A 36 -6.23 1.33 6.08
N ILE A 37 -6.86 1.81 7.14
CA ILE A 37 -6.79 1.19 8.47
C ILE A 37 -8.20 0.92 8.99
N GLY A 38 -8.31 0.06 10.00
CA GLY A 38 -9.58 -0.20 10.66
C GLY A 38 -9.96 0.92 11.62
N PRO A 39 -11.26 1.02 11.99
CA PRO A 39 -11.71 2.10 12.87
C PRO A 39 -11.13 2.03 14.29
N ARG A 40 -10.59 0.88 14.68
CA ARG A 40 -9.99 0.68 16.00
C ARG A 40 -8.47 0.62 15.99
N ASP A 41 -7.83 0.85 14.85
CA ASP A 41 -6.38 0.76 14.69
C ASP A 41 -5.71 2.07 15.13
N ILE A 42 -5.92 2.47 16.39
CA ILE A 42 -5.44 3.75 16.92
C ILE A 42 -3.91 3.79 17.00
N GLU A 43 -3.30 2.71 17.48
CA GLU A 43 -1.83 2.64 17.59
C GLU A 43 -1.17 2.68 16.22
N ILE A 44 -1.76 2.01 15.24
CA ILE A 44 -1.30 2.02 13.86
C ILE A 44 -1.39 3.45 13.29
N GLU A 45 -2.52 4.12 13.50
CA GLU A 45 -2.71 5.50 13.04
C GLU A 45 -1.66 6.44 13.64
N GLU A 46 -1.43 6.36 14.93
CA GLU A 46 -0.46 7.21 15.61
C GLU A 46 0.96 6.99 15.07
N GLU A 47 1.34 5.73 14.86
CA GLU A 47 2.65 5.40 14.32
C GLU A 47 2.80 5.91 12.88
N LEU A 48 1.79 5.72 12.05
CA LEU A 48 1.82 6.17 10.65
C LEU A 48 1.88 7.69 10.54
N LYS A 49 1.24 8.41 11.43
CA LYS A 49 1.31 9.88 11.44
C LYS A 49 2.72 10.39 11.70
N LYS A 50 3.54 9.65 12.46
CA LYS A 50 4.95 10.01 12.68
C LYS A 50 5.75 9.99 11.39
N TYR A 51 5.31 9.23 10.40
CA TYR A 51 5.95 9.12 9.09
C TYR A 51 5.21 9.94 8.02
N ASN A 52 4.32 10.84 8.43
CA ASN A 52 3.56 11.71 7.53
C ASN A 52 2.69 10.94 6.54
N CYS A 53 2.09 9.85 6.98
CA CYS A 53 1.18 9.07 6.16
C CYS A 53 -0.25 9.56 6.32
N VAL A 54 -1.02 9.49 5.24
CA VAL A 54 -2.47 9.71 5.26
C VAL A 54 -3.13 8.40 5.66
N CYS A 55 -4.07 8.48 6.60
CA CYS A 55 -4.80 7.30 7.07
C CYS A 55 -6.28 7.46 6.76
N ILE A 56 -6.85 6.43 6.12
CA ILE A 56 -8.30 6.36 5.86
C ILE A 56 -8.86 5.26 6.74
N LYS A 57 -9.71 5.64 7.70
CA LYS A 57 -10.39 4.67 8.56
C LYS A 57 -11.60 4.14 7.83
N THR A 58 -11.70 2.82 7.71
CA THR A 58 -12.85 2.21 7.07
C THR A 58 -13.20 0.90 7.76
N LYS A 59 -14.50 0.62 7.81
CA LYS A 59 -15.01 -0.65 8.30
C LYS A 59 -15.16 -1.58 7.11
N ILE A 60 -14.32 -2.62 7.06
CA ILE A 60 -14.35 -3.59 5.98
C ILE A 60 -14.94 -4.89 6.50
N ASP A 61 -15.96 -5.41 5.80
CA ASP A 61 -16.51 -6.72 6.05
C ASP A 61 -15.46 -7.78 5.71
N LYS A 62 -15.39 -8.85 6.50
CA LYS A 62 -14.46 -9.96 6.29
C LYS A 62 -14.65 -10.65 4.95
N ARG A 63 -15.84 -10.54 4.36
CA ARG A 63 -16.08 -11.01 3.00
C ARG A 63 -15.59 -9.94 2.03
N ASP A 64 -14.92 -10.33 1.00
CA ASP A 64 -14.48 -9.45 -0.08
C ASP A 64 -13.57 -8.29 0.34
N ILE A 65 -12.67 -8.53 1.31
CA ILE A 65 -11.72 -7.51 1.78
C ILE A 65 -10.95 -6.88 0.61
N GLN A 66 -10.52 -7.68 -0.34
CA GLN A 66 -9.75 -7.19 -1.48
C GLN A 66 -10.57 -6.22 -2.34
N LEU A 67 -11.82 -6.57 -2.62
CA LEU A 67 -12.70 -5.74 -3.44
C LEU A 67 -13.04 -4.43 -2.72
N GLN A 68 -13.38 -4.49 -1.44
CA GLN A 68 -13.69 -3.30 -0.64
C GLN A 68 -12.49 -2.37 -0.54
N ARG A 69 -11.30 -2.91 -0.44
CA ARG A 69 -10.06 -2.13 -0.41
C ARG A 69 -9.92 -1.29 -1.68
N TYR A 70 -10.19 -1.87 -2.85
CA TYR A 70 -10.14 -1.15 -4.11
C TYR A 70 -11.19 -0.05 -4.20
N GLU A 71 -12.39 -0.28 -3.67
CA GLU A 71 -13.43 0.75 -3.63
C GLU A 71 -13.00 1.95 -2.80
N VAL A 72 -12.40 1.73 -1.64
CA VAL A 72 -11.90 2.79 -0.78
C VAL A 72 -10.79 3.57 -1.47
N PHE A 73 -9.86 2.88 -2.12
CA PHE A 73 -8.79 3.52 -2.88
C PHE A 73 -9.34 4.36 -4.03
N LEU A 74 -10.33 3.83 -4.74
CA LEU A 74 -10.93 4.53 -5.87
C LEU A 74 -11.60 5.83 -5.39
N ASN A 75 -12.34 5.77 -4.29
CA ASN A 75 -12.96 6.95 -3.71
C ASN A 75 -11.93 7.99 -3.27
N PHE A 76 -10.82 7.54 -2.71
CA PHE A 76 -9.72 8.44 -2.33
C PHE A 76 -9.13 9.14 -3.55
N LEU A 77 -9.02 8.44 -4.68
CA LEU A 77 -8.38 8.96 -5.87
C LEU A 77 -9.24 9.93 -6.68
N ILE A 78 -10.55 9.93 -6.46
CA ILE A 78 -11.46 10.80 -7.22
C ILE A 78 -11.08 12.27 -7.00
N GLY A 79 -10.87 12.99 -8.10
CA GLY A 79 -10.51 14.40 -8.08
C GLY A 79 -9.05 14.70 -7.74
N LYS A 80 -8.23 13.68 -7.57
CA LYS A 80 -6.81 13.83 -7.29
C LYS A 80 -5.98 13.39 -8.46
N LYS A 81 -4.84 14.04 -8.65
CA LYS A 81 -3.90 13.71 -9.71
C LYS A 81 -2.56 13.30 -9.10
N PHE A 82 -2.07 12.15 -9.51
CA PHE A 82 -0.75 11.65 -9.14
C PHE A 82 0.02 11.30 -10.40
N ASN A 83 1.33 11.46 -10.34
CA ASN A 83 2.20 11.11 -11.44
C ASN A 83 2.28 9.60 -11.63
N ASN A 84 2.54 8.89 -10.55
CA ASN A 84 2.55 7.44 -10.52
C ASN A 84 1.92 6.96 -9.22
N ILE A 85 1.24 5.82 -9.26
CA ILE A 85 0.59 5.21 -8.10
C ILE A 85 1.09 3.78 -7.97
N LEU A 86 1.58 3.44 -6.78
CA LEU A 86 1.99 2.08 -6.45
C LEU A 86 0.97 1.48 -5.48
N PHE A 87 0.35 0.38 -5.89
CA PHE A 87 -0.46 -0.46 -5.01
C PHE A 87 0.41 -1.61 -4.51
N CYS A 88 0.49 -1.78 -3.21
CA CYS A 88 1.27 -2.88 -2.65
C CYS A 88 0.72 -3.31 -1.29
N ASP A 89 1.10 -4.50 -0.87
CA ASP A 89 0.86 -4.94 0.49
C ASP A 89 1.88 -4.29 1.42
N SER A 90 1.49 -4.07 2.67
CA SER A 90 2.37 -3.50 3.69
C SER A 90 2.97 -4.54 4.62
N ARG A 91 2.62 -5.80 4.43
CA ARG A 91 3.10 -6.93 5.22
C ARG A 91 4.16 -7.67 4.43
N ASP A 92 5.29 -7.94 5.07
CA ASP A 92 6.41 -8.67 4.46
C ASP A 92 7.01 -7.99 3.23
N VAL A 93 6.87 -6.67 3.13
CA VAL A 93 7.47 -5.86 2.07
C VAL A 93 8.54 -4.95 2.67
N TYR A 94 9.67 -4.93 2.00
CA TYR A 94 10.84 -4.17 2.42
C TYR A 94 11.43 -3.44 1.23
N PHE A 95 11.65 -2.13 1.37
CA PHE A 95 12.17 -1.30 0.27
C PHE A 95 13.67 -1.12 0.40
N GLN A 96 14.38 -1.31 -0.70
CA GLN A 96 15.82 -1.11 -0.81
C GLN A 96 16.19 0.14 -1.61
N SER A 97 15.20 0.77 -2.21
CA SER A 97 15.35 2.00 -2.98
C SER A 97 13.98 2.66 -3.13
N ASN A 98 13.96 3.87 -3.73
CA ASN A 98 12.70 4.52 -4.05
C ASN A 98 12.00 3.74 -5.16
N PRO A 99 10.76 3.22 -4.91
CA PRO A 99 10.07 2.40 -5.90
C PRO A 99 9.72 3.16 -7.20
N PHE A 100 9.75 4.48 -7.17
CA PHE A 100 9.44 5.30 -8.35
C PHE A 100 10.67 5.68 -9.16
N ASP A 101 11.86 5.31 -8.74
CA ASP A 101 13.10 5.55 -9.50
C ASP A 101 13.25 4.62 -10.69
N TYR A 102 12.48 3.54 -10.72
CA TYR A 102 12.49 2.61 -11.84
C TYR A 102 11.74 3.24 -13.03
N GLN A 103 12.29 3.06 -14.23
CA GLN A 103 11.64 3.53 -15.44
C GLN A 103 10.59 2.52 -15.89
N TYR A 104 9.34 2.82 -15.58
CA TYR A 104 8.22 1.95 -15.95
C TYR A 104 7.83 2.16 -17.40
N LYS A 105 7.50 1.08 -18.08
CA LYS A 105 7.00 1.10 -19.45
C LYS A 105 5.50 0.90 -19.44
N GLY A 106 4.77 1.74 -20.20
CA GLY A 106 3.33 1.64 -20.30
C GLY A 106 2.58 2.25 -19.11
N SER A 107 1.26 2.19 -19.17
CA SER A 107 0.38 2.80 -18.17
C SER A 107 0.20 1.96 -16.92
N ILE A 108 0.26 0.64 -17.04
CA ILE A 108 0.10 -0.29 -15.92
C ILE A 108 1.23 -1.30 -15.97
N ASN A 109 1.89 -1.48 -14.83
CA ASN A 109 2.99 -2.42 -14.69
C ASN A 109 2.72 -3.36 -13.53
N PHE A 110 2.87 -4.65 -13.75
CA PHE A 110 2.71 -5.67 -12.73
C PHE A 110 4.05 -6.32 -12.43
N PHE A 111 4.33 -6.52 -11.16
CA PHE A 111 5.51 -7.25 -10.72
C PHE A 111 5.11 -8.70 -10.46
N LEU A 112 5.73 -9.61 -11.21
CA LEU A 112 5.42 -11.03 -11.08
C LEU A 112 6.25 -11.64 -9.95
N GLU A 113 5.64 -12.59 -9.24
CA GLU A 113 6.37 -13.40 -8.29
C GLU A 113 7.43 -14.24 -9.02
N GLY A 114 8.49 -14.61 -8.33
CA GLY A 114 9.56 -15.43 -8.91
C GLY A 114 9.13 -16.83 -9.33
N LYS A 115 7.88 -17.22 -9.07
CA LYS A 115 7.30 -18.51 -9.44
C LYS A 115 6.23 -18.30 -10.50
N LYS A 116 6.12 -19.24 -11.44
CA LYS A 116 4.98 -19.25 -12.36
C LYS A 116 3.71 -19.47 -11.57
N ILE A 117 2.59 -18.90 -12.03
CA ILE A 117 1.29 -19.01 -11.37
C ILE A 117 0.93 -20.47 -11.10
N LYS A 118 1.14 -21.37 -12.07
CA LYS A 118 0.84 -22.79 -11.92
C LYS A 118 1.68 -23.49 -10.85
N ASN A 119 2.80 -22.90 -10.44
CA ASN A 119 3.69 -23.44 -9.41
C ASN A 119 3.48 -22.75 -8.06
N CYS A 120 2.62 -21.75 -8.01
CA CYS A 120 2.32 -21.03 -6.78
C CYS A 120 1.17 -21.73 -6.04
N LYS A 121 1.38 -22.02 -4.75
CA LYS A 121 0.41 -22.75 -3.93
C LYS A 121 -0.98 -22.09 -3.91
N PHE A 122 -1.03 -20.77 -3.97
CA PHE A 122 -2.28 -20.02 -3.90
C PHE A 122 -2.91 -19.72 -5.25
N ASN A 123 -2.15 -19.83 -6.35
CA ASN A 123 -2.59 -19.46 -7.68
C ASN A 123 -2.75 -20.64 -8.62
N SER A 124 -2.49 -21.87 -8.15
CA SER A 124 -2.54 -23.08 -8.97
C SER A 124 -3.89 -23.80 -8.92
N GLU A 125 -4.83 -23.27 -8.18
CA GLU A 125 -6.18 -23.84 -8.07
C GLU A 125 -7.14 -23.28 -9.12
#